data_584ef737ca1b9f1ffb116efe4febb356
#
_entry.id   584ef737ca1b9f1ffb116efe4febb356
#
_cell.length_a   1.000
_cell.length_b   1.000
_cell.length_c   1.000
_cell.angle_alpha   90.00
_cell.angle_beta   90.00
_cell.angle_gamma   90.00
#
_symmetry.space_group_name_H-M   'P 1'
#
loop_
_entity.id
_entity.type
_entity.pdbx_description
1 polymer ?
#
loop_
_entity_poly.entity_id
_entity_poly.type
_entity_poly.pdbx_seq_one_letter_code
_entity_poly.pdbx_strand_id
1 'polypeptide(L)'
;YAERWVKDGIVEAGFLDYVNDSSKVTYPWSMIDKITPRPHEKVQAMLAEDGFEDNDTIITEKHTFTAPFVNAEEVQYLVCEDTYTNGRPPLELGGALYTTRKTVDEVETMKVTTCLNPLHTAMSIYGCMLDYTLISAEMADEDLRAFIQKIGYIEAMPVVTDPGVLNPYEFIGTVINKRLPNPFMPDAPQRIATDTSQKLSIRFGETIKKYIDRGLDKSNLVLIPLVLAGYARYLKALDDNLK
;
A
#
# COMPACT_ATOMS: atom_id res chain seq x y z
N TYR A 1 6.75 -24.84 5.73
CA TYR A 1 7.31 -25.59 4.58
C TYR A 1 8.45 -26.51 5.03
N ALA A 2 9.45 -26.05 5.81
CA ALA A 2 10.60 -26.85 6.23
C ALA A 2 10.20 -28.17 6.92
N GLU A 3 9.25 -28.14 7.87
CA GLU A 3 8.71 -29.34 8.52
C GLU A 3 8.13 -30.34 7.53
N ARG A 4 7.39 -29.84 6.53
CA ARG A 4 6.82 -30.69 5.49
C ARG A 4 7.90 -31.30 4.61
N TRP A 5 8.90 -30.52 4.20
CA TRP A 5 9.98 -30.99 3.37
C TRP A 5 10.80 -32.10 4.04
N VAL A 6 11.07 -31.95 5.36
CA VAL A 6 11.69 -33.01 6.14
C VAL A 6 10.82 -34.27 6.18
N LYS A 7 9.52 -34.11 6.46
CA LYS A 7 8.55 -35.20 6.52
C LYS A 7 8.43 -35.94 5.19
N ASP A 8 8.46 -35.23 4.08
CA ASP A 8 8.33 -35.77 2.72
C ASP A 8 9.68 -36.28 2.18
N GLY A 9 10.77 -36.23 2.99
CA GLY A 9 12.11 -36.69 2.61
C GLY A 9 12.78 -35.83 1.52
N ILE A 10 12.33 -34.61 1.30
CA ILE A 10 12.89 -33.69 0.29
C ILE A 10 14.22 -33.09 0.78
N VAL A 11 14.34 -32.88 2.09
CA VAL A 11 15.54 -32.37 2.76
C VAL A 11 15.86 -33.23 3.99
N GLU A 12 17.11 -33.17 4.45
CA GLU A 12 17.57 -33.86 5.62
C GLU A 12 16.91 -33.37 6.91
N ALA A 13 16.78 -34.24 7.93
CA ALA A 13 16.17 -33.91 9.22
C ALA A 13 16.85 -32.72 9.90
N GLY A 14 18.17 -32.60 9.83
CA GLY A 14 18.94 -31.50 10.37
C GLY A 14 18.67 -30.14 9.74
N PHE A 15 17.99 -30.08 8.60
CA PHE A 15 17.59 -28.82 7.96
C PHE A 15 16.58 -28.05 8.82
N LEU A 16 15.63 -28.74 9.46
CA LEU A 16 14.66 -28.09 10.33
C LEU A 16 15.35 -27.45 11.55
N ASP A 17 16.29 -28.16 12.16
CA ASP A 17 17.06 -27.64 13.29
C ASP A 17 17.91 -26.43 12.87
N TYR A 18 18.53 -26.49 11.68
CA TYR A 18 19.29 -25.36 11.14
C TYR A 18 18.45 -24.11 10.92
N VAL A 19 17.30 -24.22 10.27
CA VAL A 19 16.44 -23.04 9.96
C VAL A 19 15.74 -22.47 11.20
N ASN A 20 15.61 -23.26 12.28
CA ASN A 20 15.04 -22.82 13.55
C ASN A 20 16.10 -22.31 14.55
N ASP A 21 17.39 -22.50 14.24
CA ASP A 21 18.47 -21.99 15.09
C ASP A 21 18.69 -20.49 14.83
N SER A 22 18.16 -19.66 15.72
CA SER A 22 18.26 -18.19 15.62
C SER A 22 19.69 -17.65 15.68
N SER A 23 20.67 -18.47 16.09
CA SER A 23 22.08 -18.09 16.01
C SER A 23 22.67 -18.21 14.60
N LYS A 24 22.00 -18.91 13.70
CA LYS A 24 22.42 -19.16 12.32
C LYS A 24 21.51 -18.51 11.29
N VAL A 25 20.19 -18.58 11.51
CA VAL A 25 19.19 -18.10 10.57
C VAL A 25 18.17 -17.22 11.27
N THR A 26 17.94 -16.04 10.72
CA THR A 26 16.90 -15.12 11.16
C THR A 26 16.02 -14.73 10.00
N TYR A 27 14.80 -14.31 10.31
CA TYR A 27 13.77 -13.90 9.35
C TYR A 27 13.31 -12.48 9.70
N PRO A 28 14.16 -11.46 9.46
CA PRO A 28 13.81 -10.07 9.78
C PRO A 28 12.58 -9.64 8.99
N TRP A 29 11.62 -9.04 9.68
CA TRP A 29 10.47 -8.44 9.02
C TRP A 29 10.85 -7.13 8.39
N SER A 30 10.18 -6.80 7.28
CA SER A 30 10.34 -5.51 6.64
C SER A 30 8.99 -4.98 6.17
N MET A 31 8.80 -3.68 6.32
CA MET A 31 7.79 -2.92 5.62
C MET A 31 8.49 -2.16 4.49
N ILE A 32 8.10 -2.45 3.26
CA ILE A 32 8.52 -1.68 2.08
C ILE A 32 7.31 -0.98 1.50
N ASP A 33 7.49 0.27 1.13
CA ASP A 33 6.45 1.04 0.46
C ASP A 33 7.08 1.88 -0.66
N LYS A 34 6.95 1.38 -1.89
CA LYS A 34 7.33 2.06 -3.13
C LYS A 34 6.45 1.53 -4.25
N ILE A 35 5.69 2.40 -4.89
CA ILE A 35 4.84 2.02 -6.01
C ILE A 35 5.70 1.91 -7.27
N THR A 36 5.62 0.75 -7.91
CA THR A 36 6.31 0.44 -9.17
C THR A 36 5.27 -0.06 -10.18
N PRO A 37 4.58 0.85 -10.88
CA PRO A 37 3.60 0.46 -11.88
C PRO A 37 4.28 -0.16 -13.10
N ARG A 38 3.46 -0.63 -14.04
CA ARG A 38 3.96 -1.13 -15.33
C ARG A 38 4.75 -0.05 -16.05
N PRO A 39 5.71 -0.45 -16.91
CA PRO A 39 6.39 0.49 -17.80
C PRO A 39 5.39 1.36 -18.55
N HIS A 40 5.67 2.65 -18.64
CA HIS A 40 4.79 3.64 -19.26
C HIS A 40 5.48 4.33 -20.42
N GLU A 41 4.77 4.49 -21.53
CA GLU A 41 5.31 5.06 -22.78
C GLU A 41 5.91 6.46 -22.60
N LYS A 42 5.32 7.29 -21.74
CA LYS A 42 5.88 8.63 -21.44
C LYS A 42 7.24 8.53 -20.75
N VAL A 43 7.41 7.56 -19.84
CA VAL A 43 8.69 7.35 -19.17
C VAL A 43 9.72 6.81 -20.14
N GLN A 44 9.32 5.88 -21.01
CA GLN A 44 10.17 5.39 -22.10
C GLN A 44 10.66 6.53 -23.01
N ALA A 45 9.74 7.43 -23.41
CA ALA A 45 10.09 8.57 -24.25
C ALA A 45 11.08 9.52 -23.56
N MET A 46 10.86 9.83 -22.27
CA MET A 46 11.79 10.66 -21.47
C MET A 46 13.18 10.04 -21.38
N LEU A 47 13.26 8.74 -21.17
CA LEU A 47 14.53 8.01 -21.11
C LEU A 47 15.25 8.02 -22.48
N ALA A 48 14.49 7.91 -23.58
CA ALA A 48 15.05 8.01 -24.92
C ALA A 48 15.61 9.40 -25.21
N GLU A 49 14.93 10.48 -24.77
CA GLU A 49 15.42 11.86 -24.86
C GLU A 49 16.73 12.05 -24.07
N ASP A 50 16.86 11.36 -22.94
CA ASP A 50 18.08 11.36 -22.11
C ASP A 50 19.19 10.44 -22.67
N GLY A 51 18.97 9.83 -23.84
CA GLY A 51 19.94 8.97 -24.53
C GLY A 51 19.98 7.53 -24.06
N PHE A 52 18.96 7.07 -23.33
CA PHE A 52 18.83 5.65 -22.96
C PHE A 52 18.33 4.84 -24.15
N GLU A 53 19.21 4.02 -24.71
CA GLU A 53 18.92 3.14 -25.84
C GLU A 53 18.32 1.80 -25.39
N ASP A 54 17.77 1.03 -26.34
CA ASP A 54 17.19 -0.32 -26.11
C ASP A 54 16.13 -0.36 -25.01
N ASN A 55 15.27 0.66 -24.95
CA ASN A 55 14.28 0.82 -23.89
C ASN A 55 12.88 0.25 -24.23
N ASP A 56 12.80 -0.61 -25.24
CA ASP A 56 11.54 -1.20 -25.67
C ASP A 56 10.95 -2.16 -24.63
N THR A 57 9.65 -2.05 -24.44
CA THR A 57 8.90 -2.97 -23.59
C THR A 57 8.51 -4.23 -24.37
N ILE A 58 8.93 -5.38 -23.87
CA ILE A 58 8.58 -6.70 -24.41
C ILE A 58 7.36 -7.23 -23.68
N ILE A 59 6.33 -7.60 -24.42
CA ILE A 59 5.16 -8.31 -23.89
C ILE A 59 5.31 -9.78 -24.23
N THR A 60 5.42 -10.62 -23.22
CA THR A 60 5.56 -12.07 -23.39
C THR A 60 4.23 -12.71 -23.82
N GLU A 61 4.27 -13.96 -24.28
CA GLU A 61 3.07 -14.76 -24.60
C GLU A 61 2.11 -14.90 -23.41
N LYS A 62 2.64 -14.82 -22.19
CA LYS A 62 1.85 -14.85 -20.93
C LYS A 62 1.35 -13.46 -20.51
N HIS A 63 1.40 -12.46 -21.39
CA HIS A 63 1.03 -11.08 -21.10
C HIS A 63 1.81 -10.46 -19.92
N THR A 64 3.05 -10.89 -19.70
CA THR A 64 3.97 -10.27 -18.74
C THR A 64 4.74 -9.16 -19.44
N PHE A 65 4.80 -8.00 -18.80
CA PHE A 65 5.57 -6.86 -19.29
C PHE A 65 7.00 -6.95 -18.77
N THR A 66 7.97 -6.88 -19.67
CA THR A 66 9.40 -6.83 -19.36
C THR A 66 10.00 -5.61 -20.04
N ALA A 67 10.64 -4.74 -19.24
CA ALA A 67 11.33 -3.57 -19.76
C ALA A 67 12.71 -3.45 -19.11
N PRO A 68 13.70 -2.83 -19.79
CA PRO A 68 15.02 -2.60 -19.22
C PRO A 68 15.05 -1.44 -18.21
N PHE A 69 13.92 -0.85 -17.88
CA PHE A 69 13.76 0.20 -16.88
C PHE A 69 12.61 -0.10 -15.94
N VAL A 70 12.63 0.56 -14.79
CA VAL A 70 11.55 0.48 -13.78
C VAL A 70 10.87 1.83 -13.70
N ASN A 71 9.55 1.85 -13.94
CA ASN A 71 8.73 3.00 -13.60
C ASN A 71 8.43 2.94 -12.10
N ALA A 72 8.97 3.87 -11.33
CA ALA A 72 8.83 3.91 -9.88
C ALA A 72 8.58 5.34 -9.39
N GLU A 73 7.78 5.48 -8.34
CA GLU A 73 7.61 6.78 -7.68
C GLU A 73 8.89 7.24 -6.97
N GLU A 74 9.02 8.56 -6.75
CA GLU A 74 10.12 9.14 -5.99
C GLU A 74 10.09 8.68 -4.52
N VAL A 75 8.90 8.67 -3.92
CA VAL A 75 8.69 8.31 -2.51
C VAL A 75 9.03 6.84 -2.27
N GLN A 76 9.78 6.59 -1.21
CA GLN A 76 10.12 5.23 -0.78
C GLN A 76 10.29 5.15 0.73
N TYR A 77 9.84 4.04 1.29
CA TYR A 77 10.08 3.69 2.68
C TYR A 77 10.53 2.24 2.77
N LEU A 78 11.59 2.01 3.54
CA LEU A 78 12.04 0.68 3.91
C LEU A 78 12.34 0.67 5.40
N VAL A 79 11.55 -0.09 6.15
CA VAL A 79 11.72 -0.25 7.59
C VAL A 79 11.91 -1.74 7.87
N CYS A 80 13.04 -2.10 8.49
CA CYS A 80 13.44 -3.48 8.70
C CYS A 80 13.64 -3.77 10.19
N GLU A 81 13.26 -4.97 10.61
CA GLU A 81 13.67 -5.53 11.89
C GLU A 81 15.18 -5.78 11.89
N ASP A 82 15.89 -5.29 12.91
CA ASP A 82 17.34 -5.46 13.03
C ASP A 82 17.70 -6.70 13.86
N THR A 83 17.51 -7.87 13.27
CA THR A 83 17.79 -9.19 13.91
C THR A 83 18.74 -10.04 13.09
N TYR A 84 19.66 -9.42 12.38
CA TYR A 84 20.65 -10.11 11.53
C TYR A 84 21.78 -10.70 12.38
N THR A 85 21.96 -12.01 12.37
CA THR A 85 23.00 -12.72 13.14
C THR A 85 24.37 -12.77 12.46
N ASN A 86 24.40 -12.67 11.14
CA ASN A 86 25.63 -12.81 10.33
C ASN A 86 26.07 -11.47 9.70
N GLY A 87 25.64 -10.35 10.29
CA GLY A 87 25.83 -9.02 9.71
C GLY A 87 24.81 -8.71 8.62
N ARG A 88 24.72 -7.45 8.24
CA ARG A 88 23.77 -6.96 7.24
C ARG A 88 24.38 -5.84 6.37
N PRO A 89 23.85 -5.60 5.18
CA PRO A 89 24.26 -4.45 4.39
C PRO A 89 23.85 -3.14 5.07
N PRO A 90 24.64 -2.07 4.93
CA PRO A 90 24.38 -0.77 5.54
C PRO A 90 23.31 0.02 4.75
N LEU A 91 22.09 -0.51 4.66
CA LEU A 91 21.00 0.11 3.88
C LEU A 91 20.53 1.44 4.49
N GLU A 92 20.84 1.70 5.76
CA GLU A 92 20.62 3.00 6.41
C GLU A 92 21.33 4.14 5.71
N LEU A 93 22.44 3.89 5.03
CA LEU A 93 23.11 4.87 4.19
C LEU A 93 22.28 5.28 2.96
N GLY A 94 21.34 4.43 2.55
CA GLY A 94 20.36 4.69 1.50
C GLY A 94 18.98 5.10 2.03
N GLY A 95 18.86 5.37 3.34
CA GLY A 95 17.62 5.84 3.97
C GLY A 95 16.71 4.76 4.52
N ALA A 96 17.13 3.48 4.56
CA ALA A 96 16.39 2.44 5.26
C ALA A 96 16.44 2.65 6.78
N LEU A 97 15.36 2.30 7.47
CA LEU A 97 15.27 2.36 8.92
C LEU A 97 15.37 0.96 9.50
N TYR A 98 16.31 0.74 10.42
CA TYR A 98 16.41 -0.49 11.19
C TYR A 98 15.84 -0.27 12.58
N THR A 99 14.98 -1.20 13.03
CA THR A 99 14.22 -1.05 14.27
C THR A 99 13.78 -2.41 14.84
N THR A 100 12.83 -2.42 15.76
CA THR A 100 12.23 -3.64 16.28
C THR A 100 11.11 -4.16 15.39
N ARG A 101 10.80 -5.46 15.47
CA ARG A 101 9.63 -6.07 14.82
C ARG A 101 8.33 -5.32 15.13
N LYS A 102 8.15 -4.94 16.41
CA LYS A 102 6.98 -4.19 16.84
C LYS A 102 6.83 -2.88 16.09
N THR A 103 7.91 -2.13 15.94
CA THR A 103 7.89 -0.85 15.19
C THR A 103 7.63 -1.06 13.70
N VAL A 104 8.17 -2.14 13.09
CA VAL A 104 7.84 -2.50 11.69
C VAL A 104 6.33 -2.74 11.54
N ASP A 105 5.72 -3.52 12.47
CA ASP A 105 4.27 -3.76 12.48
C ASP A 105 3.46 -2.47 12.68
N GLU A 106 3.93 -1.57 13.53
CA GLU A 106 3.27 -0.28 13.77
C GLU A 106 3.31 0.62 12.53
N VAL A 107 4.41 0.63 11.77
CA VAL A 107 4.50 1.35 10.49
C VAL A 107 3.55 0.76 9.46
N GLU A 108 3.52 -0.57 9.31
CA GLU A 108 2.58 -1.24 8.43
C GLU A 108 1.13 -0.95 8.83
N THR A 109 0.82 -1.01 10.13
CA THR A 109 -0.51 -0.69 10.67
C THR A 109 -0.91 0.76 10.36
N MET A 110 -0.03 1.72 10.58
CA MET A 110 -0.24 3.13 10.23
C MET A 110 -0.62 3.29 8.75
N LYS A 111 0.15 2.67 7.86
CA LYS A 111 -0.08 2.71 6.41
C LYS A 111 -1.42 2.07 6.03
N VAL A 112 -1.67 0.86 6.52
CA VAL A 112 -2.79 0.01 6.07
C VAL A 112 -4.12 0.45 6.65
N THR A 113 -4.15 0.96 7.89
CA THR A 113 -5.41 1.30 8.58
C THR A 113 -5.74 2.78 8.56
N THR A 114 -4.79 3.66 8.20
CA THR A 114 -4.98 5.11 8.31
C THR A 114 -4.46 5.89 7.10
N CYS A 115 -3.14 5.84 6.83
CA CYS A 115 -2.49 6.89 6.05
C CYS A 115 -2.48 6.69 4.53
N LEU A 116 -2.62 5.46 4.03
CA LEU A 116 -2.59 5.18 2.59
C LEU A 116 -3.78 4.32 2.14
N ASN A 117 -3.85 3.08 2.62
CA ASN A 117 -4.74 2.08 2.04
C ASN A 117 -6.24 2.38 2.19
N PRO A 118 -6.73 2.96 3.31
CA PRO A 118 -8.13 3.37 3.41
C PRO A 118 -8.50 4.46 2.41
N LEU A 119 -7.62 5.45 2.24
CA LEU A 119 -7.83 6.56 1.31
C LEU A 119 -7.93 6.05 -0.13
N HIS A 120 -7.00 5.20 -0.51
CA HIS A 120 -6.95 4.56 -1.82
C HIS A 120 -8.20 3.71 -2.09
N THR A 121 -8.71 2.99 -1.07
CA THR A 121 -9.94 2.19 -1.20
C THR A 121 -11.17 3.08 -1.32
N ALA A 122 -11.28 4.13 -0.52
CA ALA A 122 -12.39 5.07 -0.60
C ALA A 122 -12.46 5.71 -1.99
N MET A 123 -11.31 6.18 -2.51
CA MET A 123 -11.22 6.70 -3.88
C MET A 123 -11.68 5.68 -4.90
N SER A 124 -11.14 4.47 -4.87
CA SER A 124 -11.44 3.47 -5.88
C SER A 124 -12.92 3.10 -5.97
N ILE A 125 -13.63 3.07 -4.84
CA ILE A 125 -15.07 2.81 -4.83
C ILE A 125 -15.84 3.94 -5.51
N TYR A 126 -15.57 5.18 -5.13
CA TYR A 126 -16.25 6.35 -5.68
C TYR A 126 -15.78 6.65 -7.11
N GLY A 127 -14.50 6.47 -7.40
CA GLY A 127 -13.97 6.62 -8.75
C GLY A 127 -14.62 5.67 -9.76
N CYS A 128 -14.84 4.39 -9.38
CA CYS A 128 -15.58 3.46 -10.22
C CYS A 128 -17.04 3.91 -10.45
N MET A 129 -17.72 4.44 -9.44
CA MET A 129 -19.11 4.90 -9.56
C MET A 129 -19.26 6.20 -10.35
N LEU A 130 -18.19 6.99 -10.42
CA LEU A 130 -18.14 8.28 -11.13
C LEU A 130 -17.41 8.18 -12.47
N ASP A 131 -17.15 6.96 -12.96
CA ASP A 131 -16.50 6.66 -14.26
C ASP A 131 -15.07 7.20 -14.41
N TYR A 132 -14.36 7.42 -13.31
CA TYR A 132 -12.94 7.71 -13.36
C TYR A 132 -12.13 6.49 -13.79
N THR A 133 -11.05 6.74 -14.52
CA THR A 133 -10.13 5.69 -15.01
C THR A 133 -8.73 5.81 -14.42
N LEU A 134 -8.42 6.93 -13.77
CA LEU A 134 -7.13 7.20 -13.14
C LEU A 134 -7.32 7.84 -11.76
N ILE A 135 -6.58 7.36 -10.78
CA ILE A 135 -6.54 7.92 -9.42
C ILE A 135 -6.06 9.38 -9.43
N SER A 136 -5.10 9.72 -10.29
CA SER A 136 -4.64 11.10 -10.42
C SER A 136 -5.71 12.06 -10.93
N ALA A 137 -6.65 11.58 -11.76
CA ALA A 137 -7.79 12.36 -12.20
C ALA A 137 -8.82 12.58 -11.08
N GLU A 138 -9.08 11.55 -10.25
CA GLU A 138 -9.90 11.69 -9.04
C GLU A 138 -9.32 12.73 -8.07
N MET A 139 -8.00 12.78 -7.93
CA MET A 139 -7.32 13.76 -7.07
C MET A 139 -7.34 15.18 -7.62
N ALA A 140 -7.66 15.37 -8.89
CA ALA A 140 -7.91 16.68 -9.49
C ALA A 140 -9.34 17.19 -9.23
N ASP A 141 -10.26 16.29 -8.86
CA ASP A 141 -11.62 16.61 -8.43
C ASP A 141 -11.58 17.15 -6.98
N GLU A 142 -12.08 18.34 -6.75
CA GLU A 142 -12.03 19.03 -5.46
C GLU A 142 -12.85 18.31 -4.38
N ASP A 143 -14.02 17.75 -4.75
CA ASP A 143 -14.91 17.06 -3.82
C ASP A 143 -14.31 15.70 -3.40
N LEU A 144 -13.79 14.92 -4.33
CA LEU A 144 -13.11 13.64 -4.03
C LEU A 144 -11.85 13.88 -3.20
N ARG A 145 -11.07 14.88 -3.55
CA ARG A 145 -9.89 15.27 -2.76
C ARG A 145 -10.25 15.67 -1.34
N ALA A 146 -11.28 16.52 -1.17
CA ALA A 146 -11.75 16.93 0.15
C ALA A 146 -12.30 15.74 0.95
N PHE A 147 -13.01 14.81 0.30
CA PHE A 147 -13.50 13.59 0.88
C PHE A 147 -12.37 12.74 1.49
N ILE A 148 -11.31 12.48 0.71
CA ILE A 148 -10.14 11.72 1.15
C ILE A 148 -9.40 12.42 2.29
N GLN A 149 -9.21 13.74 2.20
CA GLN A 149 -8.58 14.52 3.26
C GLN A 149 -9.33 14.41 4.59
N LYS A 150 -10.66 14.51 4.55
CA LYS A 150 -11.49 14.41 5.75
C LYS A 150 -11.46 12.98 6.34
N ILE A 151 -11.57 11.96 5.53
CA ILE A 151 -11.41 10.57 6.00
C ILE A 151 -10.07 10.41 6.72
N GLY A 152 -8.98 10.84 6.09
CA GLY A 152 -7.64 10.69 6.65
C GLY A 152 -7.40 11.51 7.90
N TYR A 153 -7.52 12.84 7.78
CA TYR A 153 -7.11 13.75 8.86
C TYR A 153 -8.13 13.88 10.00
N ILE A 154 -9.42 13.74 9.71
CA ILE A 154 -10.47 13.99 10.70
C ILE A 154 -10.97 12.70 11.32
N GLU A 155 -11.23 11.66 10.52
CA GLU A 155 -11.83 10.43 11.05
C GLU A 155 -10.78 9.37 11.44
N ALA A 156 -9.72 9.16 10.65
CA ALA A 156 -8.76 8.09 10.90
C ALA A 156 -7.58 8.53 11.78
N MET A 157 -7.05 9.74 11.58
CA MET A 157 -5.87 10.23 12.32
C MET A 157 -6.05 10.28 13.85
N PRO A 158 -7.21 10.60 14.44
CA PRO A 158 -7.39 10.57 15.90
C PRO A 158 -7.10 9.22 16.57
N VAL A 159 -7.15 8.13 15.79
CA VAL A 159 -6.88 6.76 16.28
C VAL A 159 -5.70 6.10 15.58
N VAL A 160 -4.88 6.87 14.89
CA VAL A 160 -3.69 6.36 14.20
C VAL A 160 -2.78 5.58 15.14
N THR A 161 -2.09 4.60 14.61
CA THR A 161 -0.94 3.97 15.26
C THR A 161 0.29 4.79 14.90
N ASP A 162 0.90 5.45 15.89
CA ASP A 162 2.13 6.21 15.69
C ASP A 162 3.34 5.31 15.96
N PRO A 163 4.15 4.97 14.96
CA PRO A 163 5.31 4.10 15.13
C PRO A 163 6.53 4.82 15.71
N GLY A 164 6.50 6.16 15.86
CA GLY A 164 7.59 6.97 16.38
C GLY A 164 8.79 7.15 15.42
N VAL A 165 8.97 6.30 14.42
CA VAL A 165 10.08 6.37 13.43
C VAL A 165 9.69 7.06 12.15
N LEU A 166 8.41 7.14 11.85
CA LEU A 166 7.81 7.89 10.74
C LEU A 166 6.64 8.71 11.29
N ASN A 167 6.60 9.99 10.95
CA ASN A 167 5.51 10.87 11.37
C ASN A 167 4.24 10.59 10.55
N PRO A 168 3.10 10.18 11.17
CA PRO A 168 1.87 9.89 10.43
C PRO A 168 1.31 11.06 9.62
N TYR A 169 1.44 12.30 10.11
CA TYR A 169 0.96 13.49 9.41
C TYR A 169 1.80 13.81 8.16
N GLU A 170 3.12 13.63 8.24
CA GLU A 170 4.01 13.79 7.07
C GLU A 170 3.77 12.69 6.06
N PHE A 171 3.57 11.46 6.53
CA PHE A 171 3.28 10.31 5.67
C PHE A 171 1.98 10.51 4.88
N ILE A 172 0.87 10.81 5.57
CA ILE A 172 -0.42 11.05 4.90
C ILE A 172 -0.38 12.29 3.99
N GLY A 173 0.34 13.34 4.40
CA GLY A 173 0.56 14.52 3.58
C GLY A 173 1.28 14.20 2.27
N THR A 174 2.29 13.33 2.33
CA THR A 174 3.01 12.82 1.14
C THR A 174 2.08 12.00 0.26
N VAL A 175 1.24 11.14 0.85
CA VAL A 175 0.24 10.35 0.11
C VAL A 175 -0.72 11.25 -0.66
N ILE A 176 -1.33 12.20 0.01
CA ILE A 176 -2.39 13.06 -0.57
C ILE A 176 -1.84 14.07 -1.57
N ASN A 177 -0.64 14.60 -1.34
CA ASN A 177 -0.13 15.73 -2.12
C ASN A 177 0.90 15.34 -3.18
N LYS A 178 1.54 14.16 -3.06
CA LYS A 178 2.57 13.72 -4.01
C LYS A 178 2.22 12.40 -4.69
N ARG A 179 1.78 11.39 -3.94
CA ARG A 179 1.63 10.02 -4.47
C ARG A 179 0.34 9.85 -5.27
N LEU A 180 -0.81 10.11 -4.66
CA LEU A 180 -2.12 9.93 -5.31
C LEU A 180 -2.33 10.83 -6.54
N PRO A 181 -1.92 12.11 -6.54
CA PRO A 181 -2.07 12.97 -7.71
C PRO A 181 -1.01 12.76 -8.80
N ASN A 182 -0.05 11.85 -8.64
CA ASN A 182 1.05 11.65 -9.59
C ASN A 182 0.57 11.06 -10.92
N PRO A 183 0.61 11.83 -12.04
CA PRO A 183 0.13 11.36 -13.33
C PRO A 183 1.00 10.28 -13.99
N PHE A 184 2.24 10.09 -13.50
CA PHE A 184 3.15 9.03 -13.96
C PHE A 184 2.93 7.70 -13.23
N MET A 185 1.97 7.67 -12.27
CA MET A 185 1.50 6.47 -11.61
C MET A 185 0.11 6.12 -12.16
N PRO A 186 0.00 5.45 -13.33
CA PRO A 186 -1.27 5.18 -14.00
C PRO A 186 -2.03 4.06 -13.28
N ASP A 187 -2.51 4.35 -12.08
CA ASP A 187 -3.32 3.42 -11.31
C ASP A 187 -4.80 3.66 -11.52
N ALA A 188 -5.53 2.57 -11.78
CA ALA A 188 -6.95 2.62 -12.10
C ALA A 188 -7.80 2.28 -10.87
N PRO A 189 -8.89 3.03 -10.59
CA PRO A 189 -9.80 2.71 -9.49
C PRO A 189 -10.37 1.30 -9.61
N GLN A 190 -10.66 0.81 -10.81
CA GLN A 190 -11.16 -0.54 -11.06
C GLN A 190 -10.19 -1.62 -10.57
N ARG A 191 -8.88 -1.44 -10.76
CA ARG A 191 -7.85 -2.36 -10.26
C ARG A 191 -7.79 -2.36 -8.74
N ILE A 192 -7.89 -1.18 -8.13
CA ILE A 192 -7.81 -1.04 -6.67
C ILE A 192 -9.08 -1.57 -6.00
N ALA A 193 -10.24 -1.39 -6.63
CA ALA A 193 -11.52 -1.89 -6.11
C ALA A 193 -11.64 -3.43 -6.12
N THR A 194 -10.74 -4.13 -6.80
CA THR A 194 -10.67 -5.59 -6.76
C THR A 194 -10.51 -6.08 -5.32
N ASP A 195 -11.26 -7.12 -4.94
CA ASP A 195 -11.22 -7.74 -3.60
C ASP A 195 -11.53 -6.79 -2.44
N THR A 196 -12.29 -5.73 -2.67
CA THR A 196 -12.63 -4.73 -1.63
C THR A 196 -13.31 -5.36 -0.41
N SER A 197 -14.13 -6.41 -0.59
CA SER A 197 -14.76 -7.12 0.53
C SER A 197 -13.76 -7.64 1.57
N GLN A 198 -12.58 -8.08 1.15
CA GLN A 198 -11.51 -8.54 2.04
C GLN A 198 -10.74 -7.39 2.70
N LYS A 199 -10.82 -6.20 2.13
CA LYS A 199 -10.05 -5.02 2.56
C LYS A 199 -10.78 -4.18 3.62
N LEU A 200 -12.12 -4.15 3.58
CA LEU A 200 -12.92 -3.23 4.40
C LEU A 200 -12.70 -3.40 5.90
N SER A 201 -12.63 -4.64 6.39
CA SER A 201 -12.44 -4.94 7.81
C SER A 201 -11.14 -4.39 8.35
N ILE A 202 -10.05 -4.48 7.59
CA ILE A 202 -8.72 -4.01 7.99
C ILE A 202 -8.61 -2.50 7.77
N ARG A 203 -9.09 -1.98 6.62
CA ARG A 203 -8.87 -0.58 6.22
C ARG A 203 -9.78 0.41 6.93
N PHE A 204 -11.00 0.00 7.29
CA PHE A 204 -11.98 0.86 7.98
C PHE A 204 -12.46 0.28 9.31
N GLY A 205 -12.64 -1.06 9.38
CA GLY A 205 -13.08 -1.72 10.59
C GLY A 205 -12.15 -1.51 11.76
N GLU A 206 -10.83 -1.47 11.54
CA GLU A 206 -9.85 -1.20 12.60
C GLU A 206 -9.97 0.22 13.16
N THR A 207 -10.23 1.21 12.32
CA THR A 207 -10.51 2.59 12.77
C THR A 207 -11.78 2.62 13.64
N ILE A 208 -12.86 1.97 13.19
CA ILE A 208 -14.12 1.91 13.94
C ILE A 208 -13.93 1.22 15.29
N LYS A 209 -13.21 0.09 15.33
CA LYS A 209 -12.88 -0.62 16.58
C LYS A 209 -12.12 0.26 17.56
N LYS A 210 -11.08 0.96 17.08
CA LYS A 210 -10.29 1.87 17.90
C LYS A 210 -11.12 3.03 18.48
N TYR A 211 -12.11 3.54 17.78
CA TYR A 211 -13.06 4.51 18.33
C TYR A 211 -13.85 3.92 19.49
N ILE A 212 -14.32 2.66 19.35
CA ILE A 212 -15.05 1.95 20.40
C ILE A 212 -14.14 1.70 21.61
N ASP A 213 -12.96 1.14 21.37
CA ASP A 213 -12.02 0.74 22.42
C ASP A 213 -11.49 1.95 23.23
N ARG A 214 -11.34 3.10 22.56
CA ARG A 214 -10.90 4.35 23.20
C ARG A 214 -12.06 5.20 23.77
N GLY A 215 -13.31 4.74 23.64
CA GLY A 215 -14.49 5.47 24.11
C GLY A 215 -14.73 6.80 23.40
N LEU A 216 -14.26 6.94 22.15
CA LEU A 216 -14.45 8.15 21.36
C LEU A 216 -15.87 8.25 20.80
N ASP A 217 -16.32 9.48 20.57
CA ASP A 217 -17.65 9.71 20.01
C ASP A 217 -17.72 9.20 18.55
N LYS A 218 -18.51 8.16 18.34
CA LYS A 218 -18.71 7.52 17.02
C LYS A 218 -19.48 8.40 16.05
N SER A 219 -20.18 9.44 16.52
CA SER A 219 -20.86 10.40 15.64
C SER A 219 -19.88 11.23 14.80
N ASN A 220 -18.60 11.24 15.17
CA ASN A 220 -17.52 11.82 14.36
C ASN A 220 -17.17 10.99 13.12
N LEU A 221 -17.59 9.73 13.05
CA LEU A 221 -17.41 8.87 11.88
C LEU A 221 -18.61 9.05 10.94
N VAL A 222 -18.45 9.84 9.91
CA VAL A 222 -19.48 10.15 8.89
C VAL A 222 -19.08 9.60 7.53
N LEU A 223 -17.85 9.87 7.12
CA LEU A 223 -17.36 9.53 5.79
C LEU A 223 -16.92 8.06 5.67
N ILE A 224 -16.36 7.47 6.73
CA ILE A 224 -16.09 6.03 6.75
C ILE A 224 -17.39 5.21 6.59
N PRO A 225 -18.48 5.46 7.32
CA PRO A 225 -19.78 4.86 7.03
C PRO A 225 -20.28 5.13 5.60
N LEU A 226 -20.04 6.33 5.07
CA LEU A 226 -20.40 6.66 3.69
C LEU A 226 -19.62 5.81 2.69
N VAL A 227 -18.32 5.53 2.94
CA VAL A 227 -17.54 4.59 2.10
C VAL A 227 -18.16 3.19 2.11
N LEU A 228 -18.60 2.70 3.28
CA LEU A 228 -19.25 1.39 3.39
C LEU A 228 -20.60 1.36 2.64
N ALA A 229 -21.38 2.43 2.71
CA ALA A 229 -22.62 2.59 1.94
C ALA A 229 -22.33 2.67 0.43
N GLY A 230 -21.28 3.42 0.03
CA GLY A 230 -20.81 3.50 -1.35
C GLY A 230 -20.40 2.14 -1.89
N TYR A 231 -19.71 1.34 -1.08
CA TYR A 231 -19.38 -0.03 -1.47
C TYR A 231 -20.62 -0.91 -1.70
N ALA A 232 -21.62 -0.81 -0.81
CA ALA A 232 -22.88 -1.53 -1.00
C ALA A 232 -23.60 -1.09 -2.31
N ARG A 233 -23.50 0.20 -2.68
CA ARG A 233 -24.02 0.71 -3.96
C ARG A 233 -23.20 0.19 -5.14
N TYR A 234 -21.88 0.21 -5.04
CA TYR A 234 -20.95 -0.32 -6.06
C TYR A 234 -21.24 -1.79 -6.39
N LEU A 235 -21.51 -2.61 -5.37
CA LEU A 235 -21.81 -4.04 -5.55
C LEU A 235 -23.09 -4.31 -6.35
N LYS A 236 -23.99 -3.33 -6.49
CA LYS A 236 -25.18 -3.50 -7.32
C LYS A 236 -24.86 -3.51 -8.82
N ALA A 237 -23.68 -3.03 -9.21
CA ALA A 237 -23.23 -2.93 -10.60
C ALA A 237 -24.28 -2.27 -11.54
N LEU A 238 -24.98 -1.24 -11.01
CA LEU A 238 -26.01 -0.50 -11.72
C LEU A 238 -25.48 0.90 -12.07
N ASP A 239 -25.81 1.36 -13.26
CA ASP A 239 -25.61 2.77 -13.65
C ASP A 239 -26.61 3.71 -12.91
N ASP A 240 -26.54 5.01 -13.19
CA ASP A 240 -27.44 6.01 -12.58
C ASP A 240 -28.89 5.86 -13.01
N ASN A 241 -29.14 5.12 -14.09
CA ASN A 241 -30.48 4.78 -14.56
C ASN A 241 -30.99 3.47 -13.95
N LEU A 242 -30.28 2.87 -13.00
CA LEU A 242 -30.58 1.60 -12.34
C LEU A 242 -30.67 0.40 -13.31
N LYS A 243 -29.84 0.41 -14.36
CA LYS A 243 -29.74 -0.66 -15.35
C LYS A 243 -28.45 -1.42 -15.21
#